data_85012e6df4801240e595c2f501642bfe
#
_entry.id   85012e6df4801240e595c2f501642bfe
#
_cell.length_a   1.000
_cell.length_b   1.000
_cell.length_c   1.000
_cell.angle_alpha   90.00
_cell.angle_beta   90.00
_cell.angle_gamma   90.00
#
_symmetry.space_group_name_H-M   'P 1'
#
loop_
_entity.id
_entity.type
_entity.pdbx_description
1 polymer ?
#
loop_
_entity_poly.entity_id
_entity_poly.type
_entity_poly.pdbx_seq_one_letter_code
_entity_poly.pdbx_strand_id
1 'polypeptide(L)'
;MTKEKHITRYGQEQGQGYTFKGWRLCLTRNGERFVRYFSDLKIGGAEKALADAVAMRDVMLAELAADGADSHEIFNRYRRLGNEC
;
A
#
# COMPACT_ATOMS: atom_id res chain seq x y z
N MET A 1 13.45 -2.62 -14.83
CA MET A 1 12.22 -2.24 -14.27
C MET A 1 11.74 -3.20 -13.24
N THR A 2 11.45 -2.74 -12.07
CA THR A 2 11.11 -3.60 -10.98
C THR A 2 9.64 -3.60 -10.75
N LYS A 3 9.06 -4.75 -10.58
CA LYS A 3 7.67 -4.85 -10.32
C LYS A 3 7.52 -5.43 -8.95
N GLU A 4 6.98 -4.66 -8.04
CA GLU A 4 6.80 -5.13 -6.67
C GLU A 4 5.44 -5.77 -6.54
N LYS A 5 5.38 -6.95 -5.94
CA LYS A 5 4.13 -7.62 -5.73
C LYS A 5 3.19 -6.80 -4.87
N HIS A 6 1.93 -6.83 -5.22
CA HIS A 6 0.88 -6.14 -4.48
C HIS A 6 0.95 -4.61 -4.56
N ILE A 7 1.88 -4.06 -5.31
CA ILE A 7 2.05 -2.62 -5.40
C ILE A 7 1.95 -2.20 -6.86
N THR A 8 1.10 -1.22 -7.14
CA THR A 8 0.85 -0.73 -8.49
C THR A 8 1.16 0.74 -8.59
N ARG A 9 1.82 1.13 -9.67
CA ARG A 9 2.16 2.53 -9.90
C ARG A 9 0.99 3.27 -10.54
N TYR A 10 0.70 4.47 -10.04
CA TYR A 10 -0.34 5.32 -10.59
C TYR A 10 0.25 6.68 -10.96
N GLY A 11 -0.40 7.39 -11.82
CA GLY A 11 0.03 8.73 -12.14
C GLY A 11 0.75 8.88 -13.45
N GLN A 12 0.84 7.83 -14.23
CA GLN A 12 1.47 7.94 -15.49
C GLN A 12 0.51 8.61 -16.37
N GLU A 13 0.78 9.24 -17.35
CA GLU A 13 -0.04 9.89 -18.22
C GLU A 13 -1.30 9.21 -18.52
N GLN A 14 -2.29 9.27 -17.72
CA GLN A 14 -3.55 8.65 -17.95
C GLN A 14 -4.41 9.46 -18.87
N GLY A 15 -4.07 10.68 -19.13
CA GLY A 15 -4.81 11.47 -20.04
C GLY A 15 -6.20 11.80 -19.56
N GLN A 16 -6.45 11.70 -18.30
CA GLN A 16 -7.76 11.94 -17.80
C GLN A 16 -7.83 13.08 -16.83
N GLY A 17 -6.90 13.95 -16.83
CA GLY A 17 -6.89 15.00 -15.85
C GLY A 17 -6.62 14.50 -14.45
N TYR A 18 -6.18 13.30 -14.33
CA TYR A 18 -5.96 12.68 -13.06
C TYR A 18 -4.67 13.19 -12.49
N THR A 19 -4.69 13.70 -11.30
CA THR A 19 -3.51 14.32 -10.74
C THR A 19 -2.82 13.53 -9.67
N PHE A 20 -3.35 12.42 -9.23
CA PHE A 20 -2.70 11.64 -8.20
C PHE A 20 -1.50 10.91 -8.77
N LYS A 21 -0.35 11.04 -8.15
CA LYS A 21 0.84 10.30 -8.52
C LYS A 21 1.31 9.56 -7.31
N GLY A 22 1.47 8.28 -7.40
CA GLY A 22 1.91 7.49 -6.27
C GLY A 22 1.80 6.02 -6.53
N TRP A 23 1.75 5.26 -5.45
CA TRP A 23 1.70 3.82 -5.51
C TRP A 23 0.52 3.31 -4.70
N ARG A 24 -0.05 2.20 -5.13
CA ARG A 24 -1.15 1.59 -4.40
C ARG A 24 -0.71 0.23 -3.90
N LEU A 25 -0.83 0.00 -2.60
CA LEU A 25 -0.57 -1.29 -1.99
C LEU A 25 -1.93 -1.96 -1.79
N CYS A 26 -2.08 -3.16 -2.31
CA CYS A 26 -3.33 -3.90 -2.19
C CYS A 26 -3.03 -5.32 -1.74
N LEU A 27 -3.57 -5.71 -0.61
CA LEU A 27 -3.41 -7.05 -0.06
C LEU A 27 -4.77 -7.68 0.14
N THR A 28 -4.88 -8.97 -0.14
CA THR A 28 -6.14 -9.69 0.03
C THR A 28 -5.89 -10.94 0.85
N ARG A 29 -6.73 -11.17 1.85
CA ARG A 29 -6.64 -12.37 2.67
C ARG A 29 -8.03 -12.72 3.16
N ASN A 30 -8.36 -14.00 3.07
CA ASN A 30 -9.63 -14.49 3.57
C ASN A 30 -10.82 -13.68 3.06
N GLY A 31 -10.79 -13.30 1.81
CA GLY A 31 -11.88 -12.55 1.21
C GLY A 31 -11.92 -11.08 1.53
N GLU A 32 -10.96 -10.58 2.31
CA GLU A 32 -10.93 -9.20 2.68
C GLU A 32 -9.78 -8.50 1.99
N ARG A 33 -9.99 -7.24 1.62
CA ARG A 33 -8.99 -6.49 0.88
C ARG A 33 -8.53 -5.26 1.68
N PHE A 34 -7.22 -5.05 1.69
CA PHE A 34 -6.65 -3.85 2.28
C PHE A 34 -6.00 -3.05 1.16
N VAL A 35 -6.33 -1.76 1.08
CA VAL A 35 -5.76 -0.89 0.05
C VAL A 35 -5.24 0.38 0.71
N ARG A 36 -4.04 0.80 0.33
CA ARG A 36 -3.49 2.04 0.84
C ARG A 36 -2.68 2.71 -0.25
N TYR A 37 -2.85 4.03 -0.38
CA TYR A 37 -2.14 4.79 -1.39
C TYR A 37 -0.97 5.55 -0.76
N PHE A 38 0.14 5.61 -1.50
CA PHE A 38 1.33 6.30 -1.06
C PHE A 38 1.62 7.40 -2.07
N SER A 39 1.37 8.64 -1.69
CA SER A 39 1.45 9.78 -2.59
C SER A 39 2.88 10.26 -2.75
N ASP A 40 3.34 10.44 -3.99
CA ASP A 40 4.66 10.98 -4.24
C ASP A 40 4.81 12.35 -3.58
N LEU A 41 3.80 13.17 -3.72
CA LEU A 41 3.86 14.51 -3.21
C LEU A 41 3.93 14.56 -1.70
N LYS A 42 3.12 13.78 -1.03
CA LYS A 42 3.08 13.79 0.41
C LYS A 42 4.32 13.17 1.03
N ILE A 43 4.88 12.16 0.39
CA ILE A 43 5.97 11.42 0.99
C ILE A 43 7.33 11.99 0.59
N GLY A 44 7.39 12.58 -0.57
CA GLY A 44 8.64 13.21 -0.96
C GLY A 44 9.31 12.61 -2.19
N GLY A 45 8.53 12.03 -3.07
CA GLY A 45 9.07 11.51 -4.32
C GLY A 45 8.66 10.09 -4.59
N ALA A 46 8.71 9.69 -5.84
CA ALA A 46 8.27 8.38 -6.25
C ALA A 46 9.08 7.25 -5.60
N GLU A 47 10.39 7.44 -5.50
CA GLU A 47 11.22 6.41 -4.91
C GLU A 47 10.95 6.24 -3.44
N LYS A 48 10.76 7.37 -2.75
CA LYS A 48 10.50 7.30 -1.33
C LYS A 48 9.13 6.71 -1.06
N ALA A 49 8.15 7.08 -1.89
CA ALA A 49 6.82 6.53 -1.74
C ALA A 49 6.82 5.02 -1.98
N LEU A 50 7.59 4.56 -2.97
CA LEU A 50 7.69 3.14 -3.22
C LEU A 50 8.36 2.43 -2.04
N ALA A 51 9.41 3.03 -1.49
CA ALA A 51 10.10 2.42 -0.36
C ALA A 51 9.16 2.27 0.83
N ASP A 52 8.33 3.27 1.08
CA ASP A 52 7.37 3.20 2.17
C ASP A 52 6.33 2.11 1.91
N ALA A 53 5.86 2.00 0.66
CA ALA A 53 4.88 0.98 0.32
C ALA A 53 5.48 -0.41 0.48
N VAL A 54 6.72 -0.60 0.06
CA VAL A 54 7.39 -1.89 0.18
C VAL A 54 7.58 -2.24 1.66
N ALA A 55 7.98 -1.28 2.46
CA ALA A 55 8.21 -1.54 3.88
C ALA A 55 6.90 -1.95 4.56
N MET A 56 5.81 -1.26 4.27
CA MET A 56 4.53 -1.63 4.86
C MET A 56 4.07 -2.99 4.37
N ARG A 57 4.23 -3.27 3.08
CA ARG A 57 3.87 -4.57 2.53
C ARG A 57 4.60 -5.68 3.26
N ASP A 58 5.91 -5.51 3.44
CA ASP A 58 6.72 -6.57 4.03
C ASP A 58 6.34 -6.83 5.47
N VAL A 59 6.08 -5.76 6.22
CA VAL A 59 5.67 -5.91 7.61
C VAL A 59 4.31 -6.58 7.70
N MET A 60 3.36 -6.15 6.87
CA MET A 60 2.03 -6.73 6.90
C MET A 60 2.03 -8.19 6.47
N LEU A 61 2.82 -8.53 5.45
CA LEU A 61 2.89 -9.92 5.02
C LEU A 61 3.49 -10.80 6.11
N ALA A 62 4.47 -10.29 6.85
CA ALA A 62 5.05 -11.05 7.93
C ALA A 62 4.01 -11.30 9.03
N GLU A 63 3.20 -10.28 9.34
CA GLU A 63 2.17 -10.46 10.36
C GLU A 63 1.10 -11.43 9.88
N LEU A 64 0.74 -11.35 8.60
CA LEU A 64 -0.29 -12.24 8.06
C LEU A 64 0.18 -13.68 8.00
N ALA A 65 1.48 -13.90 7.93
CA ALA A 65 2.03 -15.24 7.86
C ALA A 65 2.21 -15.89 9.22
N ALA A 66 2.04 -15.13 10.28
CA ALA A 66 2.24 -15.67 11.63
C ALA A 66 1.11 -16.63 12.01
N ASP A 67 1.43 -17.60 12.86
CA ASP A 67 0.43 -18.54 13.31
C ASP A 67 -0.65 -17.81 14.08
N GLY A 68 -1.88 -18.09 13.78
CA GLY A 68 -2.99 -17.46 14.46
C GLY A 68 -3.26 -16.04 14.03
N ALA A 69 -2.68 -15.61 12.91
CA ALA A 69 -2.89 -14.26 12.46
C ALA A 69 -4.35 -14.02 12.09
N ASP A 70 -4.86 -12.84 12.46
CA ASP A 70 -6.22 -12.45 12.16
C ASP A 70 -6.13 -11.34 11.11
N SER A 71 -6.40 -11.68 9.86
CA SER A 71 -6.26 -10.71 8.79
C SER A 71 -7.19 -9.51 8.96
N HIS A 72 -8.38 -9.74 9.48
CA HIS A 72 -9.34 -8.66 9.69
C HIS A 72 -8.78 -7.64 10.68
N GLU A 73 -8.22 -8.11 11.78
CA GLU A 73 -7.66 -7.21 12.77
C GLU A 73 -6.43 -6.49 12.25
N ILE A 74 -5.57 -7.21 11.54
CA ILE A 74 -4.36 -6.62 11.00
C ILE A 74 -4.72 -5.51 10.00
N PHE A 75 -5.65 -5.78 9.09
CA PHE A 75 -6.06 -4.80 8.10
C PHE A 75 -6.67 -3.58 8.77
N ASN A 76 -7.51 -3.80 9.78
CA ASN A 76 -8.16 -2.69 10.46
C ASN A 76 -7.15 -1.82 11.20
N ARG A 77 -6.14 -2.43 11.78
CA ARG A 77 -5.13 -1.68 12.50
C ARG A 77 -4.38 -0.75 11.54
N TYR A 78 -4.02 -1.27 10.38
CA TYR A 78 -3.29 -0.44 9.41
C TYR A 78 -4.19 0.59 8.75
N ARG A 79 -5.48 0.32 8.60
CA ARG A 79 -6.39 1.32 8.09
C ARG A 79 -6.49 2.50 9.05
N ARG A 80 -6.52 2.22 10.34
CA ARG A 80 -6.60 3.28 11.32
C ARG A 80 -5.36 4.16 11.31
N LEU A 81 -4.19 3.54 11.14
CA LEU A 81 -2.98 4.31 11.06
C LEU A 81 -3.03 5.24 9.86
N GLY A 82 -3.58 4.79 8.76
CA GLY A 82 -3.70 5.61 7.58
C GLY A 82 -4.60 6.81 7.78
N ASN A 83 -5.58 6.70 8.64
CA ASN A 83 -6.52 7.77 8.85
C ASN A 83 -6.01 8.85 9.76
N GLU A 84 -4.86 8.66 10.32
CA GLU A 84 -4.33 9.64 11.21
C GLU A 84 -3.44 10.65 10.58
N CYS A 85 -3.38 10.73 9.32
CA CYS A 85 -2.51 11.69 8.66
C CYS A 85 -3.05 13.10 8.71
#